data_3db5118465c762cb545cf277878c94ae
#
_entry.id   3db5118465c762cb545cf277878c94ae
#
_cell.length_a   1.000
_cell.length_b   1.000
_cell.length_c   1.000
_cell.angle_alpha   90.00
_cell.angle_beta   90.00
_cell.angle_gamma   90.00
#
_symmetry.space_group_name_H-M   'P 1'
#
loop_
_entity.id
_entity.type
_entity.pdbx_description
1 polymer ?
#
loop_
_entity_poly.entity_id
_entity_poly.type
_entity_poly.pdbx_seq_one_letter_code
_entity_poly.pdbx_strand_id
1 'polypeptide(L)'
;LIYYLTYSYVPNELIENTFSLIIRDMNSGIICFDNAGRCIYCNGIVKEMYSITDNINEVEHNYASWLQTQTEHDNKKFRQTISVGNERRSFDISYNRVYDDKHNFICDYFIFNDRTEAVELLEYEKFRATHDNLTGLLNKEQFYEETANVVRNDRNHKYCLVCSNIKDFKLVNELFGIEKGDEIIKMQAGLIKASSESGYICGRIQNDRFAVCMPKDSFNNEIMQNSIVSMQDRFNNASFKIRVVVGVYDIEDVDEPVSNMCDKAFIASETIKNNYEVNIAYYDDNCLLYTS
;
A
#
# COMPACT_ATOMS: atom_id res chain seq x y z
N LEU A 1 -1.81 11.46 -61.62
CA LEU A 1 -0.76 12.51 -61.62
C LEU A 1 -1.08 13.63 -60.59
N ILE A 2 -2.34 14.06 -60.49
CA ILE A 2 -2.80 15.11 -59.56
C ILE A 2 -2.69 14.64 -58.10
N TYR A 3 -2.93 13.37 -57.84
CA TYR A 3 -2.84 12.79 -56.50
C TYR A 3 -1.39 12.71 -55.99
N TYR A 4 -0.41 12.54 -56.87
CA TYR A 4 1.02 12.51 -56.54
C TYR A 4 1.61 13.91 -56.29
N LEU A 5 1.06 14.92 -56.97
CA LEU A 5 1.53 16.31 -56.81
C LEU A 5 1.00 16.99 -55.54
N THR A 6 -0.15 16.55 -55.03
CA THR A 6 -0.69 17.09 -53.76
C THR A 6 0.00 16.51 -52.52
N TYR A 7 0.67 15.34 -52.59
CA TYR A 7 1.39 14.74 -51.46
C TYR A 7 2.84 15.25 -51.32
N SER A 8 3.38 15.89 -52.31
CA SER A 8 4.77 16.37 -52.33
C SER A 8 4.97 17.83 -51.93
N TYR A 9 3.89 18.56 -51.64
CA TYR A 9 3.98 19.98 -51.26
C TYR A 9 3.18 20.28 -49.97
N VAL A 10 3.54 19.60 -48.89
CA VAL A 10 3.21 20.13 -47.58
C VAL A 10 4.32 21.12 -47.20
N PRO A 11 4.01 22.41 -47.07
CA PRO A 11 5.03 23.38 -46.66
C PRO A 11 5.71 22.93 -45.40
N ASN A 12 7.05 22.98 -45.34
CA ASN A 12 7.82 22.61 -44.13
C ASN A 12 7.29 23.34 -42.91
N GLU A 13 6.83 24.57 -43.07
CA GLU A 13 6.21 25.40 -42.04
C GLU A 13 4.92 24.77 -41.46
N LEU A 14 4.13 24.07 -42.28
CA LEU A 14 2.91 23.37 -41.85
C LEU A 14 3.28 22.10 -41.06
N ILE A 15 4.32 21.38 -41.48
CA ILE A 15 4.84 20.20 -40.78
C ILE A 15 5.39 20.61 -39.42
N GLU A 16 6.22 21.66 -39.37
CA GLU A 16 6.80 22.18 -38.12
C GLU A 16 5.74 22.69 -37.16
N ASN A 17 4.75 23.43 -37.63
CA ASN A 17 3.65 23.93 -36.83
C ASN A 17 2.75 22.78 -36.32
N THR A 18 2.43 21.80 -37.18
CA THR A 18 1.63 20.63 -36.79
C THR A 18 2.38 19.77 -35.77
N PHE A 19 3.69 19.56 -35.98
CA PHE A 19 4.53 18.80 -35.05
C PHE A 19 4.63 19.49 -33.67
N SER A 20 4.82 20.82 -33.66
CA SER A 20 4.83 21.61 -32.44
C SER A 20 3.49 21.57 -31.68
N LEU A 21 2.37 21.56 -32.42
CA LEU A 21 1.03 21.41 -31.83
C LEU A 21 0.83 20.01 -31.25
N ILE A 22 1.19 18.97 -31.97
CA ILE A 22 1.08 17.57 -31.48
C ILE A 22 1.92 17.38 -30.21
N ILE A 23 3.17 17.87 -30.20
CA ILE A 23 4.04 17.74 -29.02
C ILE A 23 3.47 18.54 -27.84
N ARG A 24 2.89 19.72 -28.09
CA ARG A 24 2.29 20.54 -27.02
C ARG A 24 1.05 19.89 -26.42
N ASP A 25 0.24 19.20 -27.25
CA ASP A 25 -0.98 18.52 -26.81
C ASP A 25 -0.72 17.12 -26.23
N MET A 26 0.53 16.60 -26.34
CA MET A 26 0.93 15.37 -25.65
C MET A 26 1.09 15.64 -24.16
N ASN A 27 0.42 14.83 -23.32
CA ASN A 27 0.59 14.83 -21.86
C ASN A 27 1.94 14.22 -21.41
N SER A 28 2.96 14.26 -22.28
CA SER A 28 4.28 13.70 -22.02
C SER A 28 5.33 14.79 -22.06
N GLY A 29 6.27 14.73 -21.12
CA GLY A 29 7.46 15.58 -21.15
C GLY A 29 8.38 15.14 -22.29
N ILE A 30 8.92 16.08 -23.05
CA ILE A 30 9.89 15.82 -24.11
C ILE A 30 11.05 16.78 -23.99
N ILE A 31 12.28 16.25 -24.04
CA ILE A 31 13.52 17.02 -24.10
C ILE A 31 14.47 16.38 -25.11
N CYS A 32 15.15 17.21 -25.89
CA CYS A 32 16.09 16.80 -26.93
C CYS A 32 17.45 17.50 -26.76
N PHE A 33 18.51 16.75 -27.05
CA PHE A 33 19.90 17.20 -26.95
C PHE A 33 20.65 16.99 -28.26
N ASP A 34 21.50 17.96 -28.64
CA ASP A 34 22.40 17.83 -29.81
C ASP A 34 23.65 16.98 -29.47
N ASN A 35 24.54 16.85 -30.45
CA ASN A 35 25.80 16.10 -30.30
C ASN A 35 26.80 16.73 -29.32
N ALA A 36 26.61 17.99 -28.97
CA ALA A 36 27.42 18.70 -27.96
C ALA A 36 26.78 18.63 -26.56
N GLY A 37 25.63 17.92 -26.41
CA GLY A 37 24.91 17.81 -25.15
C GLY A 37 24.06 19.04 -24.81
N ARG A 38 23.87 19.96 -25.76
CA ARG A 38 23.05 21.17 -25.56
C ARG A 38 21.58 20.84 -25.82
N CYS A 39 20.72 21.35 -24.97
CA CYS A 39 19.29 21.19 -25.12
C CYS A 39 18.79 22.02 -26.32
N ILE A 40 18.30 21.33 -27.36
CA ILE A 40 17.72 21.94 -28.56
C ILE A 40 16.20 22.06 -28.50
N TYR A 41 15.54 21.29 -27.66
CA TYR A 41 14.12 21.37 -27.45
C TYR A 41 13.72 20.88 -26.04
N CYS A 42 12.75 21.56 -25.43
CA CYS A 42 12.17 21.19 -24.14
C CYS A 42 10.73 21.71 -24.07
N ASN A 43 9.75 20.85 -23.84
CA ASN A 43 8.36 21.29 -23.70
C ASN A 43 8.04 21.77 -22.28
N GLY A 44 6.83 22.37 -22.13
CA GLY A 44 6.39 22.96 -20.84
C GLY A 44 6.40 21.98 -19.68
N ILE A 45 6.02 20.71 -19.92
CA ILE A 45 5.97 19.67 -18.90
C ILE A 45 7.36 19.41 -18.30
N VAL A 46 8.39 19.27 -19.15
CA VAL A 46 9.77 19.09 -18.67
C VAL A 46 10.27 20.33 -17.92
N LYS A 47 9.91 21.53 -18.40
CA LYS A 47 10.26 22.78 -17.72
C LYS A 47 9.68 22.83 -16.30
N GLU A 48 8.44 22.42 -16.14
CA GLU A 48 7.79 22.32 -14.83
C GLU A 48 8.45 21.26 -13.95
N MET A 49 8.69 20.05 -14.49
CA MET A 49 9.31 18.93 -13.77
C MET A 49 10.67 19.30 -13.15
N TYR A 50 11.51 20.00 -13.89
CA TYR A 50 12.85 20.38 -13.45
C TYR A 50 12.94 21.82 -12.93
N SER A 51 11.77 22.49 -12.75
CA SER A 51 11.71 23.91 -12.32
C SER A 51 12.60 24.83 -13.18
N ILE A 52 12.66 24.54 -14.49
CA ILE A 52 13.49 25.30 -15.43
C ILE A 52 12.77 26.61 -15.73
N THR A 53 13.21 27.71 -15.10
CA THR A 53 12.70 29.04 -15.41
C THR A 53 13.44 29.68 -16.57
N ASP A 54 14.77 29.81 -16.47
CA ASP A 54 15.61 30.42 -17.52
C ASP A 54 17.01 29.78 -17.67
N ASN A 55 17.37 28.84 -16.79
CA ASN A 55 18.69 28.20 -16.81
C ASN A 55 18.61 26.73 -17.08
N ILE A 56 18.87 26.33 -18.34
CA ILE A 56 18.87 24.94 -18.80
C ILE A 56 20.20 24.22 -18.50
N ASN A 57 21.22 24.94 -18.03
CA ASN A 57 22.56 24.39 -17.85
C ASN A 57 22.62 23.21 -16.87
N GLU A 58 21.77 23.21 -15.86
CA GLU A 58 21.69 22.10 -14.90
C GLU A 58 21.20 20.81 -15.57
N VAL A 59 20.21 20.93 -16.45
CA VAL A 59 19.66 19.78 -17.18
C VAL A 59 20.67 19.24 -18.20
N GLU A 60 21.40 20.12 -18.85
CA GLU A 60 22.50 19.75 -19.77
C GLU A 60 23.64 19.06 -19.01
N HIS A 61 23.98 19.55 -17.82
CA HIS A 61 24.98 18.91 -16.96
C HIS A 61 24.52 17.52 -16.50
N ASN A 62 23.28 17.39 -16.07
CA ASN A 62 22.69 16.11 -15.66
C ASN A 62 22.64 15.13 -16.82
N TYR A 63 22.29 15.58 -18.03
CA TYR A 63 22.33 14.75 -19.23
C TYR A 63 23.75 14.28 -19.54
N ALA A 64 24.74 15.15 -19.53
CA ALA A 64 26.14 14.81 -19.76
C ALA A 64 26.66 13.79 -18.75
N SER A 65 26.33 13.98 -17.47
CA SER A 65 26.69 13.06 -16.39
C SER A 65 26.01 11.70 -16.56
N TRP A 66 24.72 11.69 -16.91
CA TRP A 66 24.00 10.46 -17.18
C TRP A 66 24.58 9.69 -18.37
N LEU A 67 24.92 10.39 -19.46
CA LEU A 67 25.49 9.81 -20.66
C LEU A 67 26.82 9.09 -20.38
N GLN A 68 27.66 9.64 -19.48
CA GLN A 68 28.92 9.03 -19.07
C GLN A 68 28.73 7.71 -18.32
N THR A 69 27.57 7.50 -17.68
CA THR A 69 27.27 6.25 -16.97
C THR A 69 26.78 5.13 -17.90
N GLN A 70 26.48 5.46 -19.17
CA GLN A 70 25.95 4.49 -20.12
C GLN A 70 27.08 3.80 -20.89
N THR A 71 27.11 2.46 -20.83
CA THR A 71 28.07 1.65 -21.59
C THR A 71 27.65 1.43 -23.05
N GLU A 72 26.35 1.51 -23.33
CA GLU A 72 25.73 1.38 -24.63
C GLU A 72 24.73 2.52 -24.84
N HIS A 73 24.73 3.10 -26.05
CA HIS A 73 23.88 4.22 -26.41
C HIS A 73 22.63 3.78 -27.18
N ASP A 74 22.12 2.60 -26.87
CA ASP A 74 20.89 2.09 -27.47
C ASP A 74 19.64 2.66 -26.78
N ASN A 75 18.49 2.56 -27.46
CA ASN A 75 17.21 2.96 -26.94
C ASN A 75 16.90 2.25 -25.62
N LYS A 76 16.58 3.01 -24.58
CA LYS A 76 16.32 2.47 -23.24
C LYS A 76 14.97 2.93 -22.72
N LYS A 77 14.35 2.05 -21.92
CA LYS A 77 13.16 2.39 -21.15
C LYS A 77 13.42 2.06 -19.68
N PHE A 78 13.11 3.01 -18.81
CA PHE A 78 13.25 2.83 -17.37
C PHE A 78 12.21 3.65 -16.63
N ARG A 79 11.98 3.31 -15.37
CA ARG A 79 11.09 4.06 -14.49
C ARG A 79 11.90 4.83 -13.47
N GLN A 80 11.49 6.06 -13.22
CA GLN A 80 12.12 6.92 -12.22
C GLN A 80 11.06 7.74 -11.48
N THR A 81 11.24 7.87 -10.16
CA THR A 81 10.46 8.82 -9.35
C THR A 81 11.23 10.13 -9.28
N ILE A 82 10.58 11.22 -9.65
CA ILE A 82 11.14 12.57 -9.68
C ILE A 82 10.33 13.45 -8.73
N SER A 83 10.99 14.29 -7.97
CA SER A 83 10.34 15.32 -7.14
C SER A 83 10.02 16.53 -8.01
N VAL A 84 8.73 16.84 -8.15
CA VAL A 84 8.22 17.99 -8.89
C VAL A 84 7.60 18.95 -7.87
N GLY A 85 8.32 20.01 -7.51
CA GLY A 85 7.95 20.83 -6.36
C GLY A 85 7.97 20.02 -5.06
N ASN A 86 6.85 19.97 -4.36
CA ASN A 86 6.69 19.20 -3.12
C ASN A 86 6.11 17.78 -3.32
N GLU A 87 5.81 17.39 -4.57
CA GLU A 87 5.22 16.10 -4.90
C GLU A 87 6.26 15.15 -5.47
N ARG A 88 6.09 13.86 -5.19
CA ARG A 88 6.84 12.79 -5.85
C ARG A 88 5.99 12.22 -6.97
N ARG A 89 6.51 12.27 -8.21
CA ARG A 89 5.84 11.74 -9.39
C ARG A 89 6.64 10.61 -10.02
N SER A 90 5.93 9.60 -10.51
CA SER A 90 6.52 8.43 -11.17
C SER A 90 6.42 8.57 -12.67
N PHE A 91 7.56 8.49 -13.36
CA PHE A 91 7.63 8.60 -14.81
C PHE A 91 8.18 7.32 -15.44
N ASP A 92 7.52 6.87 -16.51
CA ASP A 92 8.11 5.93 -17.47
C ASP A 92 8.89 6.78 -18.48
N ILE A 93 10.22 6.62 -18.50
CA ILE A 93 11.15 7.41 -19.30
C ILE A 93 11.64 6.54 -20.45
N SER A 94 11.53 7.07 -21.68
CA SER A 94 12.09 6.46 -22.87
C SER A 94 13.21 7.35 -23.40
N TYR A 95 14.42 6.82 -23.44
CA TYR A 95 15.57 7.43 -24.12
C TYR A 95 15.70 6.85 -25.51
N ASN A 96 15.93 7.70 -26.49
CA ASN A 96 16.10 7.30 -27.88
C ASN A 96 17.18 8.15 -28.51
N ARG A 97 18.00 7.50 -29.34
CA ARG A 97 19.05 8.13 -30.14
C ARG A 97 18.64 8.09 -31.60
N VAL A 98 18.78 9.23 -32.29
CA VAL A 98 18.35 9.40 -33.69
C VAL A 98 19.55 9.61 -34.58
N TYR A 99 19.53 8.92 -35.71
CA TYR A 99 20.53 9.02 -36.79
C TYR A 99 19.84 9.38 -38.11
N ASP A 100 20.60 10.04 -39.03
CA ASP A 100 20.16 10.26 -40.38
C ASP A 100 20.28 8.96 -41.24
N ASP A 101 19.84 9.04 -42.50
CA ASP A 101 19.93 7.93 -43.48
C ASP A 101 21.39 7.51 -43.77
N LYS A 102 22.36 8.35 -43.42
CA LYS A 102 23.81 8.08 -43.59
C LYS A 102 24.46 7.60 -42.27
N HIS A 103 23.64 7.30 -41.24
CA HIS A 103 24.11 6.91 -39.93
C HIS A 103 24.89 7.99 -39.15
N ASN A 104 24.72 9.28 -39.51
CA ASN A 104 25.24 10.35 -38.69
C ASN A 104 24.27 10.63 -37.53
N PHE A 105 24.81 10.86 -36.34
CA PHE A 105 24.03 11.23 -35.18
C PHE A 105 23.32 12.57 -35.39
N ILE A 106 22.02 12.61 -35.08
CA ILE A 106 21.20 13.84 -35.15
C ILE A 106 20.98 14.39 -33.73
N CYS A 107 20.31 13.62 -32.88
CA CYS A 107 19.98 14.06 -31.52
C CYS A 107 19.67 12.86 -30.62
N ASP A 108 19.75 13.11 -29.32
CA ASP A 108 19.17 12.27 -28.28
C ASP A 108 17.86 12.91 -27.79
N TYR A 109 16.86 12.11 -27.49
CA TYR A 109 15.65 12.62 -26.86
C TYR A 109 15.12 11.69 -25.78
N PHE A 110 14.46 12.30 -24.79
CA PHE A 110 13.74 11.62 -23.72
C PHE A 110 12.26 11.96 -23.80
N ILE A 111 11.43 10.94 -23.59
CA ILE A 111 9.99 11.09 -23.39
C ILE A 111 9.68 10.66 -21.95
N PHE A 112 9.01 11.53 -21.22
CA PHE A 112 8.57 11.33 -19.84
C PHE A 112 7.06 11.15 -19.82
N ASN A 113 6.59 9.94 -19.55
CA ASN A 113 5.18 9.65 -19.38
C ASN A 113 4.85 9.61 -17.89
N ASP A 114 4.04 10.53 -17.43
CA ASP A 114 3.57 10.52 -16.04
C ASP A 114 2.68 9.30 -15.80
N ARG A 115 3.04 8.52 -14.80
CA ARG A 115 2.35 7.31 -14.36
C ARG A 115 1.93 7.39 -12.90
N THR A 116 2.02 8.57 -12.30
CA THR A 116 1.78 8.76 -10.86
C THR A 116 0.42 8.22 -10.46
N GLU A 117 -0.65 8.66 -11.11
CA GLU A 117 -2.01 8.18 -10.81
C GLU A 117 -2.16 6.66 -10.99
N ALA A 118 -1.56 6.10 -12.04
CA ALA A 118 -1.65 4.66 -12.31
C ALA A 118 -0.87 3.84 -11.28
N VAL A 119 0.27 4.35 -10.79
CA VAL A 119 1.07 3.71 -9.74
C VAL A 119 0.35 3.80 -8.40
N GLU A 120 -0.16 4.98 -8.03
CA GLU A 120 -0.93 5.19 -6.80
C GLU A 120 -2.21 4.33 -6.77
N LEU A 121 -2.92 4.24 -7.88
CA LEU A 121 -4.09 3.37 -7.99
C LEU A 121 -3.72 1.90 -7.79
N LEU A 122 -2.62 1.45 -8.43
CA LEU A 122 -2.16 0.08 -8.28
C LEU A 122 -1.72 -0.23 -6.84
N GLU A 123 -1.03 0.70 -6.19
CA GLU A 123 -0.63 0.56 -4.79
C GLU A 123 -1.85 0.54 -3.86
N TYR A 124 -2.82 1.41 -4.11
CA TYR A 124 -4.09 1.43 -3.38
C TYR A 124 -4.87 0.12 -3.56
N GLU A 125 -4.96 -0.38 -4.79
CA GLU A 125 -5.62 -1.67 -5.06
C GLU A 125 -4.91 -2.85 -4.38
N LYS A 126 -3.58 -2.87 -4.41
CA LYS A 126 -2.78 -3.86 -3.68
C LYS A 126 -3.02 -3.77 -2.16
N PHE A 127 -3.03 -2.55 -1.62
CA PHE A 127 -3.31 -2.34 -0.21
C PHE A 127 -4.71 -2.85 0.17
N ARG A 128 -5.74 -2.51 -0.61
CA ARG A 128 -7.10 -3.00 -0.40
C ARG A 128 -7.25 -4.51 -0.52
N ALA A 129 -6.48 -5.14 -1.37
CA ALA A 129 -6.49 -6.60 -1.54
C ALA A 129 -5.93 -7.33 -0.32
N THR A 130 -5.08 -6.69 0.48
CA THR A 130 -4.38 -7.31 1.60
C THR A 130 -4.73 -6.72 2.97
N HIS A 131 -5.31 -5.52 3.03
CA HIS A 131 -5.58 -4.81 4.29
C HIS A 131 -7.05 -4.41 4.42
N ASP A 132 -7.48 -4.23 5.67
CA ASP A 132 -8.78 -3.64 6.01
C ASP A 132 -8.69 -2.10 5.90
N ASN A 133 -9.55 -1.50 5.11
CA ASN A 133 -9.51 -0.07 4.81
C ASN A 133 -9.76 0.84 6.02
N LEU A 134 -10.50 0.37 7.03
CA LEU A 134 -10.82 1.15 8.21
C LEU A 134 -9.66 1.20 9.19
N THR A 135 -8.95 0.08 9.33
CA THR A 135 -7.97 -0.13 10.41
C THR A 135 -6.52 -0.14 9.92
N GLY A 136 -6.30 -0.46 8.64
CA GLY A 136 -4.97 -0.67 8.08
C GLY A 136 -4.25 -1.92 8.58
N LEU A 137 -4.93 -2.82 9.31
CA LEU A 137 -4.46 -4.16 9.62
C LEU A 137 -4.69 -5.09 8.42
N LEU A 138 -4.08 -6.28 8.43
CA LEU A 138 -4.38 -7.27 7.41
C LEU A 138 -5.89 -7.56 7.39
N ASN A 139 -6.43 -7.73 6.19
CA ASN A 139 -7.78 -8.26 6.04
C ASN A 139 -7.82 -9.75 6.40
N LYS A 140 -9.00 -10.33 6.46
CA LYS A 140 -9.22 -11.72 6.86
C LYS A 140 -8.40 -12.70 6.01
N GLU A 141 -8.46 -12.54 4.69
CA GLU A 141 -7.82 -13.45 3.74
C GLU A 141 -6.30 -13.41 3.88
N GLN A 142 -5.71 -12.22 3.93
CA GLN A 142 -4.27 -12.06 4.06
C GLN A 142 -3.77 -12.49 5.45
N PHE A 143 -4.52 -12.21 6.50
CA PHE A 143 -4.20 -12.70 7.85
C PHE A 143 -4.13 -14.23 7.88
N TYR A 144 -5.10 -14.91 7.25
CA TYR A 144 -5.12 -16.38 7.22
C TYR A 144 -3.94 -16.95 6.43
N GLU A 145 -3.61 -16.35 5.30
CA GLU A 145 -2.49 -16.77 4.47
C GLU A 145 -1.15 -16.60 5.18
N GLU A 146 -0.88 -15.42 5.73
CA GLU A 146 0.38 -15.15 6.45
C GLU A 146 0.52 -16.01 7.70
N THR A 147 -0.55 -16.16 8.47
CA THR A 147 -0.55 -17.04 9.65
C THR A 147 -0.24 -18.48 9.28
N ALA A 148 -0.91 -19.03 8.24
CA ALA A 148 -0.64 -20.39 7.79
C ALA A 148 0.81 -20.56 7.33
N ASN A 149 1.35 -19.57 6.62
CA ASN A 149 2.73 -19.60 6.14
C ASN A 149 3.74 -19.60 7.30
N VAL A 150 3.56 -18.73 8.29
CA VAL A 150 4.47 -18.65 9.44
C VAL A 150 4.40 -19.92 10.28
N VAL A 151 3.21 -20.37 10.65
CA VAL A 151 3.01 -21.54 11.51
C VAL A 151 3.56 -22.82 10.89
N ARG A 152 3.43 -22.99 9.55
CA ARG A 152 3.96 -24.17 8.86
C ARG A 152 5.46 -24.14 8.64
N ASN A 153 6.04 -22.97 8.43
CA ASN A 153 7.46 -22.85 8.06
C ASN A 153 8.38 -22.69 9.27
N ASP A 154 7.89 -22.10 10.37
CA ASP A 154 8.67 -21.96 11.59
C ASP A 154 8.36 -23.08 12.58
N ARG A 155 9.23 -24.09 12.59
CA ARG A 155 9.13 -25.24 13.52
C ARG A 155 9.84 -25.03 14.85
N ASN A 156 10.50 -23.88 15.03
CA ASN A 156 11.24 -23.59 16.25
C ASN A 156 10.35 -23.02 17.36
N HIS A 157 9.23 -22.41 16.98
CA HIS A 157 8.32 -21.80 17.93
C HIS A 157 6.94 -22.46 17.89
N LYS A 158 6.29 -22.52 19.03
CA LYS A 158 4.85 -22.78 19.13
C LYS A 158 4.14 -21.44 19.04
N TYR A 159 3.01 -21.42 18.33
CA TYR A 159 2.22 -20.23 18.12
C TYR A 159 0.88 -20.30 18.85
N CYS A 160 0.32 -19.16 19.16
CA CYS A 160 -1.07 -19.04 19.61
C CYS A 160 -1.82 -17.99 18.78
N LEU A 161 -3.12 -18.16 18.69
CA LEU A 161 -4.06 -17.16 18.17
C LEU A 161 -4.75 -16.46 19.33
N VAL A 162 -4.71 -15.14 19.31
CA VAL A 162 -5.40 -14.26 20.26
C VAL A 162 -6.49 -13.54 19.50
N CYS A 163 -7.73 -13.92 19.72
CA CYS A 163 -8.88 -13.32 19.03
C CYS A 163 -9.69 -12.48 20.00
N SER A 164 -10.05 -11.27 19.57
CA SER A 164 -10.82 -10.32 20.38
C SER A 164 -12.07 -9.84 19.67
N ASN A 165 -13.11 -9.56 20.46
CA ASN A 165 -14.31 -8.88 19.99
C ASN A 165 -14.86 -7.94 21.08
N ILE A 166 -15.72 -7.01 20.65
CA ILE A 166 -16.38 -6.05 21.54
C ILE A 166 -17.78 -6.56 21.85
N LYS A 167 -18.08 -6.76 23.13
CA LYS A 167 -19.40 -7.19 23.55
C LYS A 167 -20.46 -6.18 23.12
N ASP A 168 -21.54 -6.68 22.53
CA ASP A 168 -22.71 -5.90 22.11
C ASP A 168 -22.38 -4.73 21.18
N PHE A 169 -21.35 -4.87 20.31
CA PHE A 169 -20.91 -3.82 19.41
C PHE A 169 -22.02 -3.28 18.49
N LYS A 170 -22.96 -4.15 18.08
CA LYS A 170 -24.13 -3.72 17.34
C LYS A 170 -24.95 -2.67 18.11
N LEU A 171 -25.13 -2.86 19.42
CA LEU A 171 -25.83 -1.90 20.26
C LEU A 171 -25.06 -0.57 20.38
N VAL A 172 -23.73 -0.62 20.36
CA VAL A 172 -22.91 0.60 20.31
C VAL A 172 -23.24 1.42 19.06
N ASN A 173 -23.30 0.78 17.90
CA ASN A 173 -23.64 1.43 16.64
C ASN A 173 -25.08 1.98 16.62
N GLU A 174 -26.02 1.25 17.20
CA GLU A 174 -27.42 1.67 17.29
C GLU A 174 -27.61 2.88 18.21
N LEU A 175 -26.90 2.93 19.34
CA LEU A 175 -27.05 4.00 20.34
C LEU A 175 -26.21 5.25 20.03
N PHE A 176 -25.02 5.08 19.48
CA PHE A 176 -24.03 6.16 19.36
C PHE A 176 -23.65 6.48 17.89
N GLY A 177 -24.20 5.72 16.95
CA GLY A 177 -23.92 5.86 15.52
C GLY A 177 -22.68 5.11 15.06
N ILE A 178 -22.62 4.89 13.74
CA ILE A 178 -21.54 4.12 13.09
C ILE A 178 -20.19 4.82 13.27
N GLU A 179 -20.15 6.15 13.21
CA GLU A 179 -18.91 6.93 13.39
C GLU A 179 -18.23 6.64 14.73
N LYS A 180 -19.03 6.52 15.80
CA LYS A 180 -18.52 6.17 17.13
C LYS A 180 -18.02 4.74 17.19
N GLY A 181 -18.72 3.82 16.55
CA GLY A 181 -18.24 2.45 16.39
C GLY A 181 -16.91 2.39 15.64
N ASP A 182 -16.77 3.15 14.56
CA ASP A 182 -15.52 3.21 13.78
C ASP A 182 -14.35 3.79 14.59
N GLU A 183 -14.59 4.80 15.45
CA GLU A 183 -13.57 5.32 16.37
C GLU A 183 -13.07 4.23 17.33
N ILE A 184 -13.97 3.41 17.88
CA ILE A 184 -13.63 2.32 18.79
C ILE A 184 -12.82 1.26 18.05
N ILE A 185 -13.24 0.86 16.86
CA ILE A 185 -12.54 -0.08 15.99
C ILE A 185 -11.12 0.42 15.66
N LYS A 186 -10.97 1.68 15.25
CA LYS A 186 -9.68 2.29 14.95
C LYS A 186 -8.75 2.32 16.18
N MET A 187 -9.29 2.59 17.35
CA MET A 187 -8.48 2.59 18.57
C MET A 187 -8.01 1.18 18.92
N GLN A 188 -8.90 0.19 18.87
CA GLN A 188 -8.51 -1.22 19.09
C GLN A 188 -7.44 -1.65 18.09
N ALA A 189 -7.61 -1.31 16.82
CA ALA A 189 -6.62 -1.57 15.79
C ALA A 189 -5.28 -0.89 16.06
N GLY A 190 -5.28 0.34 16.56
CA GLY A 190 -4.07 1.06 16.94
C GLY A 190 -3.27 0.34 18.06
N LEU A 191 -3.97 -0.21 19.06
CA LEU A 191 -3.33 -1.01 20.11
C LEU A 191 -2.76 -2.33 19.57
N ILE A 192 -3.51 -2.99 18.67
CA ILE A 192 -3.07 -4.23 18.03
C ILE A 192 -1.89 -3.97 17.09
N LYS A 193 -1.89 -2.84 16.38
CA LYS A 193 -0.81 -2.46 15.44
C LYS A 193 0.53 -2.30 16.15
N ALA A 194 0.55 -1.80 17.39
CA ALA A 194 1.75 -1.75 18.20
C ALA A 194 2.36 -3.15 18.42
N SER A 195 1.55 -4.20 18.43
CA SER A 195 2.01 -5.59 18.51
C SER A 195 2.65 -6.07 17.19
N SER A 196 2.23 -5.53 16.03
CA SER A 196 2.82 -5.90 14.74
C SER A 196 4.26 -5.41 14.61
N GLU A 197 4.64 -4.33 15.29
CA GLU A 197 6.03 -3.85 15.36
C GLU A 197 6.96 -4.87 16.04
N SER A 198 6.40 -5.78 16.84
CA SER A 198 7.11 -6.93 17.43
C SER A 198 7.20 -8.14 16.49
N GLY A 199 6.74 -8.01 15.24
CA GLY A 199 6.75 -9.09 14.25
C GLY A 199 5.56 -10.05 14.34
N TYR A 200 4.49 -9.70 15.08
CA TYR A 200 3.26 -10.50 15.16
C TYR A 200 2.36 -10.22 13.96
N ILE A 201 1.63 -11.24 13.50
CA ILE A 201 0.67 -11.11 12.41
C ILE A 201 -0.64 -10.63 13.01
N CYS A 202 -1.14 -9.48 12.54
CA CYS A 202 -2.31 -8.82 13.07
C CYS A 202 -3.34 -8.56 12.00
N GLY A 203 -4.61 -8.97 12.21
CA GLY A 203 -5.66 -8.81 11.22
C GLY A 203 -7.01 -8.44 11.82
N ARG A 204 -7.85 -7.80 11.00
CA ARG A 204 -9.27 -7.62 11.26
C ARG A 204 -10.04 -8.70 10.49
N ILE A 205 -10.74 -9.56 11.21
CA ILE A 205 -11.41 -10.72 10.62
C ILE A 205 -12.80 -10.33 10.10
N GLN A 206 -13.56 -9.60 10.91
CA GLN A 206 -14.90 -9.13 10.53
C GLN A 206 -15.44 -8.17 11.60
N ASN A 207 -16.12 -7.08 11.19
CA ASN A 207 -16.77 -6.14 12.11
C ASN A 207 -15.85 -5.67 13.25
N ASP A 208 -16.13 -6.10 14.48
CA ASP A 208 -15.37 -5.84 15.72
C ASP A 208 -14.44 -7.00 16.10
N ARG A 209 -14.25 -7.98 15.19
CA ARG A 209 -13.43 -9.17 15.42
C ARG A 209 -12.02 -8.97 14.91
N PHE A 210 -11.04 -9.10 15.78
CA PHE A 210 -9.63 -9.02 15.48
C PHE A 210 -8.92 -10.32 15.84
N ALA A 211 -7.81 -10.60 15.18
CA ALA A 211 -6.96 -11.73 15.48
C ALA A 211 -5.48 -11.33 15.43
N VAL A 212 -4.69 -11.90 16.32
CA VAL A 212 -3.23 -11.77 16.37
C VAL A 212 -2.64 -13.18 16.45
N CYS A 213 -1.71 -13.49 15.57
CA CYS A 213 -0.87 -14.68 15.65
C CYS A 213 0.50 -14.29 16.20
N MET A 214 0.94 -14.94 17.25
CA MET A 214 2.21 -14.66 17.92
C MET A 214 2.84 -15.94 18.46
N PRO A 215 4.16 -15.95 18.72
CA PRO A 215 4.78 -17.04 19.49
C PRO A 215 4.13 -17.17 20.86
N LYS A 216 3.79 -18.41 21.26
CA LYS A 216 3.08 -18.68 22.52
C LYS A 216 3.83 -18.12 23.73
N ASP A 217 5.16 -18.23 23.72
CA ASP A 217 6.01 -17.76 24.83
C ASP A 217 6.03 -16.22 24.94
N SER A 218 5.60 -15.51 23.91
CA SER A 218 5.47 -14.05 23.88
C SER A 218 4.12 -13.58 24.43
N PHE A 219 3.15 -14.46 24.60
CA PHE A 219 1.85 -14.10 25.15
C PHE A 219 1.95 -13.91 26.67
N ASN A 220 1.59 -12.73 27.14
CA ASN A 220 1.55 -12.40 28.55
C ASN A 220 0.14 -11.96 28.98
N ASN A 221 -0.47 -12.73 29.86
CA ASN A 221 -1.85 -12.54 30.30
C ASN A 221 -2.04 -11.21 31.04
N GLU A 222 -1.08 -10.81 31.88
CA GLU A 222 -1.14 -9.57 32.65
C GLU A 222 -1.03 -8.33 31.73
N ILE A 223 -0.09 -8.35 30.77
CA ILE A 223 0.06 -7.28 29.81
C ILE A 223 -1.22 -7.15 28.94
N MET A 224 -1.78 -8.25 28.48
CA MET A 224 -3.02 -8.26 27.72
C MET A 224 -4.19 -7.71 28.52
N GLN A 225 -4.35 -8.15 29.78
CA GLN A 225 -5.40 -7.67 30.67
C GLN A 225 -5.28 -6.15 30.91
N ASN A 226 -4.08 -5.63 31.15
CA ASN A 226 -3.84 -4.20 31.33
C ASN A 226 -4.15 -3.40 30.05
N SER A 227 -3.83 -3.94 28.89
CA SER A 227 -4.16 -3.33 27.58
C SER A 227 -5.66 -3.25 27.37
N ILE A 228 -6.40 -4.32 27.70
CA ILE A 228 -7.87 -4.34 27.62
C ILE A 228 -8.48 -3.30 28.54
N VAL A 229 -8.06 -3.26 29.82
CA VAL A 229 -8.57 -2.29 30.81
C VAL A 229 -8.28 -0.86 30.34
N SER A 230 -7.06 -0.57 29.93
CA SER A 230 -6.68 0.77 29.42
C SER A 230 -7.53 1.19 28.22
N MET A 231 -7.85 0.27 27.32
CA MET A 231 -8.73 0.54 26.19
C MET A 231 -10.17 0.84 26.68
N GLN A 232 -10.70 -0.01 27.53
CA GLN A 232 -12.06 0.15 28.06
C GLN A 232 -12.22 1.49 28.78
N ASP A 233 -11.25 1.89 29.60
CA ASP A 233 -11.28 3.13 30.38
C ASP A 233 -11.31 4.39 29.51
N ARG A 234 -10.72 4.37 28.31
CA ARG A 234 -10.75 5.50 27.38
C ARG A 234 -12.14 5.79 26.84
N PHE A 235 -13.02 4.78 26.74
CA PHE A 235 -14.37 4.92 26.21
C PHE A 235 -15.46 4.87 27.28
N ASN A 236 -15.13 4.35 28.46
CA ASN A 236 -16.12 4.25 29.52
C ASN A 236 -16.48 5.63 30.04
N ASN A 237 -17.78 5.88 30.13
CA ASN A 237 -18.34 7.04 30.81
C ASN A 237 -19.44 6.57 31.77
N ALA A 238 -20.07 7.51 32.47
CA ALA A 238 -21.09 7.19 33.48
C ALA A 238 -22.30 6.41 32.90
N SER A 239 -22.54 6.53 31.59
CA SER A 239 -23.75 5.99 30.95
C SER A 239 -23.47 4.74 30.10
N PHE A 240 -22.22 4.46 29.74
CA PHE A 240 -21.87 3.36 28.85
C PHE A 240 -20.49 2.79 29.16
N LYS A 241 -20.39 1.47 29.16
CA LYS A 241 -19.13 0.73 29.34
C LYS A 241 -18.91 -0.22 28.18
N ILE A 242 -17.81 -0.01 27.48
CA ILE A 242 -17.34 -0.95 26.44
C ILE A 242 -16.66 -2.12 27.13
N ARG A 243 -16.90 -3.30 26.62
CA ARG A 243 -16.24 -4.50 27.08
C ARG A 243 -15.59 -5.25 25.91
N VAL A 244 -14.30 -5.48 26.01
CA VAL A 244 -13.53 -6.31 25.09
C VAL A 244 -13.33 -7.67 25.74
N VAL A 245 -13.65 -8.74 25.03
CA VAL A 245 -13.38 -10.12 25.42
C VAL A 245 -12.37 -10.74 24.46
N VAL A 246 -11.49 -11.55 25.01
CA VAL A 246 -10.38 -12.16 24.29
C VAL A 246 -10.42 -13.68 24.49
N GLY A 247 -10.30 -14.41 23.41
CA GLY A 247 -10.09 -15.84 23.41
C GLY A 247 -8.70 -16.19 22.89
N VAL A 248 -8.08 -17.16 23.51
CA VAL A 248 -6.74 -17.65 23.15
C VAL A 248 -6.83 -19.11 22.76
N TYR A 249 -6.26 -19.45 21.62
CA TYR A 249 -6.10 -20.82 21.14
C TYR A 249 -4.63 -21.13 20.90
N ASP A 250 -4.09 -22.11 21.61
CA ASP A 250 -2.75 -22.64 21.36
C ASP A 250 -2.80 -23.54 20.12
N ILE A 251 -2.00 -23.23 19.12
CA ILE A 251 -1.97 -23.98 17.86
C ILE A 251 -1.30 -25.33 18.11
N GLU A 252 -2.09 -26.40 17.99
CA GLU A 252 -1.63 -27.77 18.18
C GLU A 252 -1.34 -28.46 16.85
N ASP A 253 -2.23 -28.25 15.86
CA ASP A 253 -2.09 -28.78 14.50
C ASP A 253 -1.81 -27.63 13.53
N VAL A 254 -0.59 -27.63 12.97
CA VAL A 254 -0.13 -26.60 12.01
C VAL A 254 -0.80 -26.70 10.65
N ASP A 255 -1.41 -27.85 10.32
CA ASP A 255 -2.09 -28.10 9.07
C ASP A 255 -3.60 -27.80 9.16
N GLU A 256 -4.13 -27.53 10.34
CA GLU A 256 -5.51 -27.08 10.52
C GLU A 256 -5.74 -25.75 9.78
N PRO A 257 -6.88 -25.55 9.11
CA PRO A 257 -7.23 -24.25 8.54
C PRO A 257 -7.26 -23.14 9.58
N VAL A 258 -6.58 -22.02 9.30
CA VAL A 258 -6.52 -20.88 10.23
C VAL A 258 -7.90 -20.33 10.59
N SER A 259 -8.89 -20.45 9.68
CA SER A 259 -10.28 -20.12 9.99
C SER A 259 -10.82 -20.90 11.20
N ASN A 260 -10.55 -22.21 11.25
CA ASN A 260 -11.01 -23.06 12.34
C ASN A 260 -10.27 -22.73 13.65
N MET A 261 -8.96 -22.44 13.55
CA MET A 261 -8.17 -22.00 14.69
C MET A 261 -8.71 -20.68 15.29
N CYS A 262 -9.08 -19.71 14.41
CA CYS A 262 -9.73 -18.47 14.83
C CYS A 262 -11.09 -18.72 15.46
N ASP A 263 -11.90 -19.61 14.89
CA ASP A 263 -13.22 -19.96 15.43
C ASP A 263 -13.09 -20.56 16.84
N LYS A 264 -12.12 -21.43 17.08
CA LYS A 264 -11.82 -21.97 18.41
C LYS A 264 -11.49 -20.84 19.43
N ALA A 265 -10.63 -19.90 19.04
CA ALA A 265 -10.32 -18.75 19.89
C ALA A 265 -11.57 -17.87 20.13
N PHE A 266 -12.40 -17.61 19.13
CA PHE A 266 -13.64 -16.86 19.30
C PHE A 266 -14.65 -17.63 20.19
N ILE A 267 -14.78 -18.95 20.06
CA ILE A 267 -15.58 -19.77 20.96
C ILE A 267 -15.13 -19.59 22.41
N ALA A 268 -13.84 -19.64 22.69
CA ALA A 268 -13.32 -19.38 24.04
C ALA A 268 -13.77 -18.01 24.56
N SER A 269 -13.69 -16.95 23.75
CA SER A 269 -14.14 -15.60 24.16
C SER A 269 -15.65 -15.53 24.46
N GLU A 270 -16.48 -16.33 23.77
CA GLU A 270 -17.93 -16.37 24.01
C GLU A 270 -18.28 -17.01 25.36
N THR A 271 -17.47 -17.96 25.87
CA THR A 271 -17.72 -18.59 27.20
C THR A 271 -17.71 -17.59 28.33
N ILE A 272 -16.96 -16.51 28.22
CA ILE A 272 -16.82 -15.46 29.23
C ILE A 272 -17.68 -14.22 28.98
N LYS A 273 -18.49 -14.24 27.92
CA LYS A 273 -19.28 -13.06 27.49
C LYS A 273 -20.18 -12.49 28.59
N ASN A 274 -20.65 -13.32 29.50
CA ASN A 274 -21.52 -12.95 30.61
C ASN A 274 -20.79 -12.90 31.96
N ASN A 275 -19.49 -13.21 32.02
CA ASN A 275 -18.68 -13.11 33.23
C ASN A 275 -17.89 -11.81 33.24
N TYR A 276 -18.34 -10.80 33.97
CA TYR A 276 -17.76 -9.45 33.98
C TYR A 276 -16.40 -9.34 34.72
N GLU A 277 -15.97 -10.38 35.40
CA GLU A 277 -14.71 -10.39 36.13
C GLU A 277 -13.53 -10.86 35.30
N VAL A 278 -13.80 -11.55 34.16
CA VAL A 278 -12.77 -12.19 33.33
C VAL A 278 -12.89 -11.66 31.91
N ASN A 279 -11.79 -11.16 31.32
CA ASN A 279 -11.75 -10.68 29.94
C ASN A 279 -11.01 -11.62 28.99
N ILE A 280 -10.30 -12.63 29.48
CA ILE A 280 -9.48 -13.55 28.68
C ILE A 280 -9.88 -14.99 29.03
N ALA A 281 -10.16 -15.79 27.98
CA ALA A 281 -10.42 -17.23 28.10
C ALA A 281 -9.53 -18.01 27.15
N TYR A 282 -9.17 -19.23 27.55
CA TYR A 282 -8.43 -20.16 26.73
C TYR A 282 -9.38 -21.22 26.17
N TYR A 283 -9.16 -21.58 24.91
CA TYR A 283 -9.92 -22.67 24.31
C TYR A 283 -9.52 -23.99 24.95
N ASP A 284 -10.52 -24.75 25.32
CA ASP A 284 -10.47 -26.18 25.62
C ASP A 284 -11.68 -26.89 25.00
N ASP A 285 -11.67 -28.21 24.93
CA ASP A 285 -12.76 -28.98 24.34
C ASP A 285 -14.10 -28.82 25.07
N ASN A 286 -14.09 -28.36 26.33
CA ASN A 286 -15.32 -28.09 27.09
C ASN A 286 -15.99 -26.78 26.65
N CYS A 287 -15.29 -25.87 25.96
CA CYS A 287 -15.85 -24.60 25.47
C CYS A 287 -17.06 -24.82 24.57
N LEU A 288 -17.09 -25.91 23.81
CA LEU A 288 -18.21 -26.25 22.92
C LEU A 288 -19.52 -26.54 23.65
N LEU A 289 -19.46 -26.95 24.92
CA LEU A 289 -20.65 -27.25 25.72
C LEU A 289 -21.39 -25.97 26.19
N TYR A 290 -20.74 -24.81 26.15
CA TYR A 290 -21.28 -23.54 26.63
C TYR A 290 -21.85 -22.67 25.51
N THR A 291 -21.72 -23.09 24.26
CA THR A 291 -22.14 -22.32 23.06
C THR A 291 -23.40 -22.87 22.37
N SER A 292 -24.00 -23.92 22.92
CA SER A 292 -25.25 -24.56 22.41
C SER A 292 -26.51 -24.04 23.08
#